data_0fd7d436053a81ca2de8be31145877cb
#
_entry.id   0fd7d436053a81ca2de8be31145877cb
#
_cell.length_a   1.000
_cell.length_b   1.000
_cell.length_c   1.000
_cell.angle_alpha   90.00
_cell.angle_beta   90.00
_cell.angle_gamma   90.00
#
_symmetry.space_group_name_H-M   'P 1'
#
loop_
_entity.id
_entity.type
_entity.pdbx_description
1 polymer ?
#
loop_
_entity_poly.entity_id
_entity_poly.type
_entity_poly.pdbx_seq_one_letter_code
_entity_poly.pdbx_strand_id
1 'polypeptide(L)'
;HAALEEYSRALFDAVQYVGVGTCEFLVEDGKAYFLEVNPRLQVEHTVSEEVTGIDLVREQIRIAQGLPLSEIPSTRGHAIEVRVTSEDPAQELMPATGRLSAIQWPGGPGVRVDSFIRPGEEIGTDFDSLIAKITVHAPTRIQAIIRLQRALDEFRVEGLPTSAPLLAHILATPEFRSEESDSLGVYTQWLEREGVLEEVARELSAAGGTQSREASEEGSEAHALRSFIIESDGKRTTLSLPAE
;
A
#
# COMPACT_ATOMS: atom_id res chain seq x y z
N HIS A 1 -0.40 23.70 -12.24
CA HIS A 1 -1.64 23.34 -11.52
C HIS A 1 -2.86 24.09 -12.09
N ALA A 2 -2.84 25.45 -12.20
CA ALA A 2 -4.01 26.22 -12.65
C ALA A 2 -4.58 25.75 -14.01
N ALA A 3 -3.72 25.44 -14.98
CA ALA A 3 -4.18 24.94 -16.29
C ALA A 3 -4.87 23.57 -16.19
N LEU A 4 -4.38 22.66 -15.34
CA LEU A 4 -5.00 21.33 -15.14
C LEU A 4 -6.38 21.47 -14.48
N GLU A 5 -6.51 22.39 -13.52
CA GLU A 5 -7.79 22.68 -12.90
C GLU A 5 -8.80 23.24 -13.90
N GLU A 6 -8.36 24.20 -14.73
CA GLU A 6 -9.20 24.79 -15.80
C GLU A 6 -9.67 23.72 -16.79
N TYR A 7 -8.77 22.86 -17.26
CA TYR A 7 -9.11 21.77 -18.20
C TYR A 7 -10.08 20.76 -17.59
N SER A 8 -9.84 20.35 -16.35
CA SER A 8 -10.71 19.43 -15.64
C SER A 8 -12.12 20.01 -15.47
N ARG A 9 -12.20 21.27 -15.05
CA ARG A 9 -13.46 22.00 -14.91
C ARG A 9 -14.22 22.07 -16.23
N ALA A 10 -13.53 22.48 -17.31
CA ALA A 10 -14.14 22.56 -18.64
C ALA A 10 -14.68 21.21 -19.14
N LEU A 11 -13.97 20.12 -18.88
CA LEU A 11 -14.41 18.76 -19.25
C LEU A 11 -15.70 18.36 -18.52
N PHE A 12 -15.74 18.53 -17.20
CA PHE A 12 -16.92 18.18 -16.40
C PHE A 12 -18.13 19.09 -16.68
N ASP A 13 -17.89 20.38 -16.89
CA ASP A 13 -18.94 21.35 -17.23
C ASP A 13 -19.57 21.04 -18.60
N ALA A 14 -18.77 20.64 -19.61
CA ALA A 14 -19.24 20.30 -20.93
C ALA A 14 -20.26 19.15 -20.95
N VAL A 15 -20.14 18.21 -20.01
CA VAL A 15 -21.04 17.05 -19.86
C VAL A 15 -22.00 17.20 -18.70
N GLN A 16 -21.99 18.33 -17.99
CA GLN A 16 -22.80 18.58 -16.80
C GLN A 16 -22.68 17.44 -15.76
N TYR A 17 -21.45 16.97 -15.54
CA TYR A 17 -21.19 15.85 -14.65
C TYR A 17 -21.54 16.16 -13.21
N VAL A 18 -22.25 15.25 -12.56
CA VAL A 18 -22.61 15.33 -11.14
C VAL A 18 -22.03 14.13 -10.42
N GLY A 19 -21.05 14.36 -9.56
CA GLY A 19 -20.39 13.30 -8.81
C GLY A 19 -18.91 13.57 -8.58
N VAL A 20 -18.18 12.54 -8.15
CA VAL A 20 -16.73 12.56 -7.98
C VAL A 20 -16.08 11.96 -9.23
N GLY A 21 -15.04 12.60 -9.74
CA GLY A 21 -14.29 12.11 -10.87
C GLY A 21 -12.86 12.64 -10.86
N THR A 22 -12.00 12.02 -11.68
CA THR A 22 -10.59 12.39 -11.84
C THR A 22 -10.28 12.54 -13.33
N CYS A 23 -9.64 13.65 -13.69
CA CYS A 23 -9.04 13.83 -15.01
C CYS A 23 -7.55 13.51 -14.92
N GLU A 24 -7.07 12.64 -15.78
CA GLU A 24 -5.67 12.25 -15.85
C GLU A 24 -4.95 12.96 -17.00
N PHE A 25 -3.75 13.45 -16.70
CA PHE A 25 -2.92 14.18 -17.64
C PHE A 25 -1.46 13.70 -17.55
N LEU A 26 -0.83 13.55 -18.70
CA LEU A 26 0.62 13.48 -18.80
C LEU A 26 1.18 14.90 -18.88
N VAL A 27 2.25 15.18 -18.13
CA VAL A 27 2.90 16.50 -18.17
C VAL A 27 4.35 16.31 -18.60
N GLU A 28 4.74 16.96 -19.69
CA GLU A 28 6.10 16.95 -20.23
C GLU A 28 6.45 18.38 -20.68
N ASP A 29 7.61 18.87 -20.26
CA ASP A 29 8.11 20.21 -20.60
C ASP A 29 7.08 21.33 -20.35
N GLY A 30 6.34 21.25 -19.25
CA GLY A 30 5.31 22.21 -18.87
C GLY A 30 4.03 22.15 -19.72
N LYS A 31 3.90 21.19 -20.64
CA LYS A 31 2.70 20.93 -21.42
C LYS A 31 1.90 19.79 -20.81
N ALA A 32 0.61 19.95 -20.76
CA ALA A 32 -0.32 18.93 -20.28
C ALA A 32 -0.99 18.23 -21.49
N TYR A 33 -0.96 16.91 -21.46
CA TYR A 33 -1.62 16.05 -22.44
C TYR A 33 -2.70 15.28 -21.72
N PHE A 34 -3.95 15.44 -22.17
CA PHE A 34 -5.09 14.72 -21.61
C PHE A 34 -4.98 13.22 -21.93
N LEU A 35 -5.20 12.38 -20.92
CA LEU A 35 -5.25 10.93 -21.08
C LEU A 35 -6.67 10.43 -21.01
N GLU A 36 -7.32 10.54 -19.85
CA GLU A 36 -8.66 10.01 -19.64
C GLU A 36 -9.41 10.73 -18.51
N VAL A 37 -10.69 10.47 -18.41
CA VAL A 37 -11.53 10.79 -17.24
C VAL A 37 -12.02 9.50 -16.60
N ASN A 38 -11.82 9.38 -15.30
CA ASN A 38 -12.42 8.35 -14.47
C ASN A 38 -13.64 8.95 -13.73
N PRO A 39 -14.90 8.74 -14.20
CA PRO A 39 -16.08 9.34 -13.59
C PRO A 39 -16.54 8.54 -12.35
N ARG A 40 -15.64 8.33 -11.42
CA ARG A 40 -15.79 7.57 -10.18
C ARG A 40 -14.73 7.97 -9.16
N LEU A 41 -14.93 7.53 -7.93
CA LEU A 41 -13.87 7.60 -6.92
C LEU A 41 -12.72 6.67 -7.32
N GLN A 42 -11.49 7.15 -7.19
CA GLN A 42 -10.28 6.36 -7.44
C GLN A 42 -9.70 5.79 -6.14
N VAL A 43 -8.81 4.80 -6.27
CA VAL A 43 -8.19 4.11 -5.12
C VAL A 43 -7.40 5.12 -4.28
N GLU A 44 -6.67 6.03 -4.93
CA GLU A 44 -5.77 7.02 -4.35
C GLU A 44 -6.47 8.27 -3.77
N HIS A 45 -7.82 8.29 -3.68
CA HIS A 45 -8.57 9.43 -3.12
C HIS A 45 -8.13 9.79 -1.69
N THR A 46 -7.58 8.84 -0.95
CA THR A 46 -7.11 9.04 0.43
C THR A 46 -6.02 10.10 0.53
N VAL A 47 -5.17 10.26 -0.50
CA VAL A 47 -4.17 11.34 -0.55
C VAL A 47 -4.83 12.72 -0.52
N SER A 48 -5.88 12.90 -1.34
CA SER A 48 -6.65 14.16 -1.38
C SER A 48 -7.37 14.42 -0.06
N GLU A 49 -7.92 13.38 0.56
CA GLU A 49 -8.59 13.48 1.87
C GLU A 49 -7.61 13.90 2.96
N GLU A 50 -6.42 13.30 3.01
CA GLU A 50 -5.43 13.60 4.04
C GLU A 50 -4.87 15.03 3.95
N VAL A 51 -4.70 15.59 2.75
CA VAL A 51 -4.18 16.96 2.60
C VAL A 51 -5.26 18.03 2.71
N THR A 52 -6.55 17.69 2.54
CA THR A 52 -7.66 18.66 2.59
C THR A 52 -8.51 18.53 3.85
N GLY A 53 -8.57 17.32 4.45
CA GLY A 53 -9.48 17.00 5.53
C GLY A 53 -10.93 16.80 5.08
N ILE A 54 -11.18 16.65 3.77
CA ILE A 54 -12.50 16.35 3.22
C ILE A 54 -12.70 14.83 3.17
N ASP A 55 -13.89 14.38 3.49
CA ASP A 55 -14.35 13.01 3.24
C ASP A 55 -15.04 12.98 1.87
N LEU A 56 -14.33 12.50 0.84
CA LEU A 56 -14.81 12.50 -0.55
C LEU A 56 -16.00 11.55 -0.74
N VAL A 57 -16.05 10.45 -0.02
CA VAL A 57 -17.19 9.51 -0.06
C VAL A 57 -18.45 10.19 0.50
N ARG A 58 -18.32 10.90 1.60
CA ARG A 58 -19.41 11.68 2.18
C ARG A 58 -19.89 12.78 1.22
N GLU A 59 -18.97 13.52 0.60
CA GLU A 59 -19.32 14.56 -0.38
C GLU A 59 -20.01 13.95 -1.61
N GLN A 60 -19.59 12.79 -2.09
CA GLN A 60 -20.27 12.08 -3.16
C GLN A 60 -21.74 11.77 -2.82
N ILE A 61 -21.98 11.30 -1.59
CA ILE A 61 -23.35 11.03 -1.10
C ILE A 61 -24.17 12.33 -0.99
N ARG A 62 -23.57 13.40 -0.47
CA ARG A 62 -24.23 14.73 -0.36
C ARG A 62 -24.64 15.26 -1.73
N ILE A 63 -23.74 15.19 -2.72
CA ILE A 63 -24.02 15.62 -4.09
C ILE A 63 -25.16 14.78 -4.71
N ALA A 64 -25.15 13.47 -4.50
CA ALA A 64 -26.22 12.58 -4.96
C ALA A 64 -27.59 12.90 -4.31
N GLN A 65 -27.61 13.50 -3.12
CA GLN A 65 -28.80 14.01 -2.47
C GLN A 65 -29.24 15.41 -2.94
N GLY A 66 -28.51 15.99 -3.92
CA GLY A 66 -28.78 17.35 -4.42
C GLY A 66 -28.29 18.47 -3.51
N LEU A 67 -27.46 18.15 -2.50
CA LEU A 67 -26.86 19.15 -1.62
C LEU A 67 -25.66 19.83 -2.32
N PRO A 68 -25.40 21.11 -2.03
CA PRO A 68 -24.24 21.79 -2.57
C PRO A 68 -22.93 21.18 -2.04
N LEU A 69 -21.86 21.27 -2.83
CA LEU A 69 -20.52 20.90 -2.41
C LEU A 69 -20.13 21.70 -1.15
N SER A 70 -19.51 21.02 -0.21
CA SER A 70 -18.96 21.68 0.98
C SER A 70 -17.81 22.62 0.60
N GLU A 71 -17.51 23.60 1.44
CA GLU A 71 -16.33 24.44 1.26
C GLU A 71 -15.07 23.55 1.25
N ILE A 72 -14.24 23.72 0.22
CA ILE A 72 -12.99 22.97 0.09
C ILE A 72 -11.89 23.70 0.85
N PRO A 73 -11.35 23.14 1.95
CA PRO A 73 -10.23 23.74 2.66
C PRO A 73 -8.98 23.82 1.80
N SER A 74 -8.09 24.75 2.14
CA SER A 74 -6.76 24.76 1.53
C SER A 74 -5.97 23.51 1.89
N THR A 75 -5.23 22.96 0.92
CA THR A 75 -4.35 21.83 1.13
C THR A 75 -3.26 22.13 2.17
N ARG A 76 -2.95 21.15 3.03
CA ARG A 76 -1.92 21.27 4.05
C ARG A 76 -1.01 20.04 4.05
N GLY A 77 0.29 20.30 4.15
CA GLY A 77 1.28 19.23 4.23
C GLY A 77 1.44 18.45 2.93
N HIS A 78 1.83 17.20 3.08
CA HIS A 78 2.08 16.26 1.99
C HIS A 78 1.59 14.87 2.39
N ALA A 79 0.92 14.19 1.49
CA ALA A 79 0.46 12.82 1.69
C ALA A 79 1.03 11.89 0.61
N ILE A 80 1.31 10.66 1.00
CA ILE A 80 1.75 9.59 0.10
C ILE A 80 0.91 8.36 0.41
N GLU A 81 0.34 7.74 -0.61
CA GLU A 81 -0.33 6.45 -0.53
C GLU A 81 0.48 5.38 -1.24
N VAL A 82 0.51 4.20 -0.68
CA VAL A 82 0.97 2.98 -1.34
C VAL A 82 -0.14 1.94 -1.34
N ARG A 83 -0.23 1.21 -2.45
CA ARG A 83 -1.07 0.02 -2.57
C ARG A 83 -0.23 -1.20 -2.24
N VAL A 84 -0.52 -1.84 -1.12
CA VAL A 84 0.09 -3.12 -0.80
C VAL A 84 -0.75 -4.21 -1.44
N THR A 85 -0.12 -4.98 -2.31
CA THR A 85 -0.75 -6.04 -3.11
C THR A 85 -0.20 -7.41 -2.73
N SER A 86 -0.97 -8.48 -2.98
CA SER A 86 -0.53 -9.87 -2.88
C SER A 86 0.22 -10.25 -4.17
N GLU A 87 1.37 -9.65 -4.37
CA GLU A 87 2.25 -9.87 -5.51
C GLU A 87 3.67 -10.10 -5.00
N ASP A 88 4.39 -11.02 -5.64
CA ASP A 88 5.73 -11.42 -5.21
C ASP A 88 6.82 -10.66 -5.99
N PRO A 89 7.52 -9.70 -5.36
CA PRO A 89 8.61 -8.97 -6.02
C PRO A 89 9.79 -9.87 -6.40
N ALA A 90 9.96 -11.02 -5.75
CA ALA A 90 11.01 -11.99 -6.12
C ALA A 90 10.65 -12.77 -7.39
N GLN A 91 9.41 -12.70 -7.86
CA GLN A 91 8.89 -13.37 -9.04
C GLN A 91 8.21 -12.37 -9.99
N GLU A 92 8.86 -11.26 -10.27
CA GLU A 92 8.40 -10.24 -11.23
C GLU A 92 6.96 -9.76 -10.96
N LEU A 93 6.61 -9.58 -9.69
CA LEU A 93 5.27 -9.19 -9.24
C LEU A 93 4.14 -10.15 -9.68
N MET A 94 4.45 -11.43 -9.83
CA MET A 94 3.42 -12.43 -10.08
C MET A 94 2.41 -12.45 -8.92
N PRO A 95 1.10 -12.51 -9.22
CA PRO A 95 0.07 -12.62 -8.21
C PRO A 95 0.30 -13.82 -7.29
N ALA A 96 0.26 -13.58 -5.99
CA ALA A 96 0.42 -14.60 -4.98
C ALA A 96 -0.92 -14.90 -4.31
N THR A 97 -1.19 -16.18 -4.08
CA THR A 97 -2.37 -16.66 -3.39
C THR A 97 -1.98 -17.41 -2.14
N GLY A 98 -2.86 -17.43 -1.14
CA GLY A 98 -2.60 -18.15 0.09
C GLY A 98 -3.49 -17.69 1.23
N ARG A 99 -3.34 -18.37 2.37
CA ARG A 99 -4.08 -18.05 3.57
C ARG A 99 -3.26 -17.13 4.46
N LEU A 100 -3.84 -15.99 4.80
CA LEU A 100 -3.26 -15.04 5.75
C LEU A 100 -3.29 -15.63 7.16
N SER A 101 -2.13 -15.96 7.71
CA SER A 101 -2.03 -16.48 9.08
C SER A 101 -1.96 -15.38 10.13
N ALA A 102 -1.25 -14.30 9.82
CA ALA A 102 -1.15 -13.13 10.69
C ALA A 102 -1.00 -11.85 9.88
N ILE A 103 -1.46 -10.73 10.46
CA ILE A 103 -1.30 -9.39 9.91
C ILE A 103 -0.97 -8.45 11.07
N GLN A 104 0.09 -7.68 10.92
CA GLN A 104 0.42 -6.55 11.77
C GLN A 104 0.31 -5.27 10.97
N TRP A 105 -0.64 -4.42 11.36
CA TRP A 105 -0.85 -3.13 10.74
C TRP A 105 0.05 -2.05 11.35
N PRO A 106 0.60 -1.14 10.54
CA PRO A 106 1.29 0.03 11.06
C PRO A 106 0.31 0.99 11.70
N GLY A 107 0.80 1.85 12.60
CA GLY A 107 -0.03 2.83 13.28
C GLY A 107 0.69 4.12 13.65
N GLY A 108 0.02 4.94 14.46
CA GLY A 108 0.56 6.20 14.97
C GLY A 108 0.11 7.44 14.18
N PRO A 109 0.48 8.64 14.64
CA PRO A 109 0.01 9.91 14.07
C PRO A 109 0.37 10.05 12.59
N GLY A 110 -0.65 10.39 11.75
CA GLY A 110 -0.48 10.58 10.32
C GLY A 110 -0.24 9.28 9.54
N VAL A 111 -0.66 8.14 10.06
CA VAL A 111 -0.72 6.86 9.36
C VAL A 111 -2.18 6.42 9.30
N ARG A 112 -2.67 6.18 8.09
CA ARG A 112 -4.00 5.65 7.81
C ARG A 112 -3.87 4.33 7.06
N VAL A 113 -4.65 3.34 7.46
CA VAL A 113 -4.72 2.04 6.79
C VAL A 113 -6.18 1.77 6.39
N ASP A 114 -6.39 1.56 5.11
CA ASP A 114 -7.69 1.13 4.56
C ASP A 114 -7.51 -0.30 4.02
N SER A 115 -8.19 -1.26 4.65
CA SER A 115 -8.12 -2.67 4.28
C SER A 115 -9.42 -3.37 4.63
N PHE A 116 -9.74 -4.45 3.90
CA PHE A 116 -10.89 -5.31 4.17
C PHE A 116 -10.49 -6.70 4.68
N ILE A 117 -9.20 -7.06 4.61
CA ILE A 117 -8.72 -8.41 4.93
C ILE A 117 -8.51 -8.62 6.44
N ARG A 118 -8.61 -9.88 6.84
CA ARG A 118 -8.45 -10.33 8.23
C ARG A 118 -7.57 -11.58 8.30
N PRO A 119 -6.89 -11.81 9.44
CA PRO A 119 -6.22 -13.08 9.68
C PRO A 119 -7.18 -14.26 9.52
N GLY A 120 -6.74 -15.30 8.82
CA GLY A 120 -7.51 -16.50 8.52
C GLY A 120 -8.23 -16.48 7.18
N GLU A 121 -8.31 -15.34 6.48
CA GLU A 121 -8.88 -15.26 5.13
C GLU A 121 -7.93 -15.82 4.08
N GLU A 122 -8.51 -16.30 3.00
CA GLU A 122 -7.81 -16.84 1.83
C GLU A 122 -7.82 -15.78 0.72
N ILE A 123 -6.66 -15.44 0.24
CA ILE A 123 -6.48 -14.54 -0.90
C ILE A 123 -6.35 -15.41 -2.15
N GLY A 124 -7.32 -15.27 -3.05
CA GLY A 124 -7.40 -15.96 -4.33
C GLY A 124 -7.13 -15.04 -5.52
N THR A 125 -7.44 -15.54 -6.71
CA THR A 125 -7.29 -14.81 -7.99
C THR A 125 -8.62 -14.26 -8.53
N ASP A 126 -9.72 -14.38 -7.78
CA ASP A 126 -11.06 -14.00 -8.24
C ASP A 126 -11.24 -12.47 -8.28
N PHE A 127 -10.42 -11.74 -7.56
CA PHE A 127 -10.44 -10.29 -7.46
C PHE A 127 -9.04 -9.72 -7.69
N ASP A 128 -8.96 -8.41 -7.62
CA ASP A 128 -7.73 -7.63 -7.61
C ASP A 128 -6.80 -8.06 -6.45
N SER A 129 -5.49 -7.94 -6.66
CA SER A 129 -4.44 -8.31 -5.69
C SER A 129 -4.32 -7.34 -4.49
N LEU A 130 -5.12 -6.28 -4.43
CA LEU A 130 -5.02 -5.25 -3.39
C LEU A 130 -5.34 -5.82 -2.01
N ILE A 131 -4.38 -5.74 -1.10
CA ILE A 131 -4.51 -6.12 0.31
C ILE A 131 -4.91 -4.91 1.17
N ALA A 132 -4.20 -3.81 0.99
CA ALA A 132 -4.41 -2.59 1.75
C ALA A 132 -3.89 -1.36 1.01
N LYS A 133 -4.44 -0.20 1.39
CA LYS A 133 -3.83 1.09 1.15
C LYS A 133 -3.23 1.59 2.45
N ILE A 134 -1.97 2.01 2.41
CA ILE A 134 -1.32 2.69 3.53
C ILE A 134 -1.07 4.12 3.07
N THR A 135 -1.74 5.06 3.71
CA THR A 135 -1.62 6.49 3.40
C THR A 135 -0.98 7.20 4.58
N VAL A 136 0.02 8.01 4.32
CA VAL A 136 0.66 8.84 5.35
C VAL A 136 0.49 10.31 5.03
N HIS A 137 0.40 11.12 6.08
CA HIS A 137 0.38 12.58 5.98
C HIS A 137 1.44 13.19 6.90
N ALA A 138 2.18 14.18 6.39
CA ALA A 138 3.20 14.90 7.14
C ALA A 138 3.31 16.37 6.66
N PRO A 139 3.97 17.28 7.43
CA PRO A 139 4.15 18.67 7.01
C PRO A 139 4.95 18.83 5.70
N THR A 140 5.91 17.94 5.41
CA THR A 140 6.75 18.01 4.20
C THR A 140 6.82 16.65 3.51
N ARG A 141 7.21 16.64 2.22
CA ARG A 141 7.37 15.42 1.42
C ARG A 141 8.37 14.44 2.06
N ILE A 142 9.54 14.92 2.47
CA ILE A 142 10.56 14.08 3.12
C ILE A 142 10.05 13.46 4.42
N GLN A 143 9.32 14.23 5.23
CA GLN A 143 8.72 13.68 6.45
C GLN A 143 7.63 12.64 6.15
N ALA A 144 6.87 12.81 5.05
CA ALA A 144 5.92 11.79 4.60
C ALA A 144 6.65 10.51 4.14
N ILE A 145 7.75 10.63 3.37
CA ILE A 145 8.57 9.48 2.96
C ILE A 145 9.10 8.72 4.19
N ILE A 146 9.71 9.43 5.15
CA ILE A 146 10.25 8.80 6.38
C ILE A 146 9.13 8.10 7.16
N ARG A 147 7.96 8.73 7.26
CA ARG A 147 6.79 8.14 7.94
C ARG A 147 6.29 6.89 7.26
N LEU A 148 6.25 6.90 5.92
CA LEU A 148 5.81 5.73 5.14
C LEU A 148 6.83 4.59 5.22
N GLN A 149 8.13 4.89 5.17
CA GLN A 149 9.17 3.87 5.39
C GLN A 149 8.99 3.18 6.74
N ARG A 150 8.84 3.95 7.85
CA ARG A 150 8.54 3.39 9.16
C ARG A 150 7.26 2.55 9.15
N ALA A 151 6.21 3.03 8.51
CA ALA A 151 4.95 2.29 8.42
C ALA A 151 5.11 0.94 7.68
N LEU A 152 5.89 0.91 6.59
CA LEU A 152 6.20 -0.34 5.90
C LEU A 152 7.13 -1.25 6.72
N ASP A 153 8.05 -0.68 7.51
CA ASP A 153 8.89 -1.46 8.43
C ASP A 153 8.08 -2.11 9.57
N GLU A 154 6.98 -1.49 9.98
CA GLU A 154 6.06 -2.04 10.99
C GLU A 154 5.05 -3.04 10.40
N PHE A 155 4.75 -2.93 9.11
CA PHE A 155 3.80 -3.79 8.42
C PHE A 155 4.36 -5.21 8.26
N ARG A 156 3.59 -6.21 8.69
CA ARG A 156 3.93 -7.62 8.50
C ARG A 156 2.70 -8.39 8.03
N VAL A 157 2.92 -9.27 7.08
CA VAL A 157 1.93 -10.27 6.62
C VAL A 157 2.60 -11.62 6.62
N GLU A 158 1.92 -12.63 7.17
CA GLU A 158 2.35 -14.01 7.13
C GLU A 158 1.37 -14.84 6.29
N GLY A 159 1.91 -15.75 5.50
CA GLY A 159 1.15 -16.69 4.68
C GLY A 159 1.24 -16.45 3.18
N LEU A 160 1.61 -15.25 2.73
CA LEU A 160 1.87 -14.93 1.33
C LEU A 160 2.84 -13.74 1.19
N PRO A 161 3.58 -13.66 0.08
CA PRO A 161 4.38 -12.48 -0.24
C PRO A 161 3.50 -11.27 -0.58
N THR A 162 4.08 -10.07 -0.43
CA THR A 162 3.42 -8.81 -0.76
C THR A 162 4.38 -7.87 -1.48
N SER A 163 3.84 -6.83 -2.14
CA SER A 163 4.63 -5.77 -2.76
C SER A 163 5.34 -4.84 -1.75
N ALA A 164 5.12 -4.98 -0.44
CA ALA A 164 5.69 -4.08 0.57
C ALA A 164 7.21 -3.92 0.51
N PRO A 165 8.04 -4.96 0.28
CA PRO A 165 9.48 -4.82 0.13
C PRO A 165 9.89 -3.93 -1.05
N LEU A 166 9.23 -4.06 -2.20
CA LEU A 166 9.46 -3.21 -3.36
C LEU A 166 9.11 -1.75 -3.05
N LEU A 167 7.97 -1.51 -2.39
CA LEU A 167 7.54 -0.17 -2.00
C LEU A 167 8.54 0.49 -1.04
N ALA A 168 9.06 -0.27 -0.08
CA ALA A 168 10.09 0.20 0.85
C ALA A 168 11.40 0.56 0.12
N HIS A 169 11.81 -0.27 -0.85
CA HIS A 169 12.98 -0.02 -1.69
C HIS A 169 12.82 1.27 -2.51
N ILE A 170 11.69 1.45 -3.21
CA ILE A 170 11.38 2.67 -3.98
C ILE A 170 11.51 3.93 -3.11
N LEU A 171 10.95 3.91 -1.92
CA LEU A 171 11.00 5.03 -0.98
C LEU A 171 12.43 5.35 -0.49
N ALA A 172 13.36 4.41 -0.59
CA ALA A 172 14.75 4.58 -0.20
C ALA A 172 15.63 5.17 -1.32
N THR A 173 15.19 5.08 -2.58
CA THR A 173 15.98 5.53 -3.73
C THR A 173 16.19 7.05 -3.74
N PRO A 174 17.38 7.52 -4.15
CA PRO A 174 17.65 8.96 -4.29
C PRO A 174 16.68 9.64 -5.25
N GLU A 175 16.32 9.00 -6.33
CA GLU A 175 15.43 9.50 -7.38
C GLU A 175 14.03 9.80 -6.82
N PHE A 176 13.48 8.90 -6.01
CA PHE A 176 12.18 9.13 -5.37
C PHE A 176 12.27 10.16 -4.24
N ARG A 177 13.41 10.25 -3.56
CA ARG A 177 13.64 11.18 -2.44
C ARG A 177 14.01 12.60 -2.85
N SER A 178 14.30 12.83 -4.12
CA SER A 178 14.66 14.17 -4.61
C SER A 178 13.63 15.22 -4.22
N GLU A 179 14.08 16.34 -3.67
CA GLU A 179 13.26 17.52 -3.35
C GLU A 179 13.28 18.57 -4.48
N GLU A 180 14.07 18.35 -5.51
CA GLU A 180 14.11 19.23 -6.66
C GLU A 180 12.80 19.14 -7.41
N SER A 181 11.97 20.19 -7.29
CA SER A 181 10.60 20.22 -7.80
C SER A 181 10.48 20.09 -9.32
N ASP A 182 11.57 20.29 -10.06
CA ASP A 182 11.59 20.29 -11.51
C ASP A 182 12.08 18.98 -12.12
N SER A 183 12.55 18.03 -11.29
CA SER A 183 12.97 16.71 -11.73
C SER A 183 12.76 15.67 -10.63
N LEU A 184 11.54 15.18 -10.48
CA LEU A 184 11.39 13.86 -9.86
C LEU A 184 12.20 12.89 -10.74
N GLY A 185 13.23 12.24 -10.18
CA GLY A 185 14.04 11.27 -10.91
C GLY A 185 13.27 10.03 -11.36
N VAL A 186 11.98 9.93 -11.00
CA VAL A 186 11.08 8.84 -11.34
C VAL A 186 10.12 9.24 -12.46
N TYR A 187 9.90 8.32 -13.41
CA TYR A 187 9.02 8.49 -14.58
C TYR A 187 8.28 7.19 -14.88
N THR A 188 7.32 7.21 -15.82
CA THR A 188 6.36 6.12 -16.06
C THR A 188 6.99 4.73 -16.23
N GLN A 189 8.16 4.62 -16.86
CA GLN A 189 8.88 3.34 -17.10
C GLN A 189 10.12 3.19 -16.22
N TRP A 190 10.23 3.96 -15.16
CA TRP A 190 11.44 4.02 -14.32
C TRP A 190 11.79 2.66 -13.69
N LEU A 191 10.81 1.97 -13.12
CA LEU A 191 11.03 0.67 -12.48
C LEU A 191 11.63 -0.38 -13.42
N GLU A 192 11.16 -0.40 -14.66
CA GLU A 192 11.60 -1.36 -15.67
C GLU A 192 12.96 -0.96 -16.27
N ARG A 193 13.13 0.33 -16.61
CA ARG A 193 14.34 0.80 -17.30
C ARG A 193 15.57 0.87 -16.41
N GLU A 194 15.40 1.18 -15.14
CA GLU A 194 16.51 1.28 -14.19
C GLU A 194 16.79 -0.05 -13.47
N GLY A 195 16.05 -1.12 -13.81
CA GLY A 195 16.28 -2.46 -13.26
C GLY A 195 15.94 -2.58 -11.76
N VAL A 196 15.03 -1.74 -11.25
CA VAL A 196 14.66 -1.71 -9.82
C VAL A 196 14.01 -3.02 -9.39
N LEU A 197 13.18 -3.61 -10.25
CA LEU A 197 12.51 -4.88 -9.96
C LEU A 197 13.51 -6.02 -9.81
N GLU A 198 14.51 -6.09 -10.71
CA GLU A 198 15.56 -7.11 -10.70
C GLU A 198 16.48 -6.94 -9.48
N GLU A 199 16.72 -5.70 -9.03
CA GLU A 199 17.51 -5.43 -7.83
C GLU A 199 16.79 -5.95 -6.60
N VAL A 200 15.52 -5.60 -6.41
CA VAL A 200 14.69 -6.06 -5.28
C VAL A 200 14.56 -7.59 -5.30
N ALA A 201 14.31 -8.21 -6.46
CA ALA A 201 14.21 -9.66 -6.58
C ALA A 201 15.50 -10.36 -6.13
N ARG A 202 16.67 -9.81 -6.47
CA ARG A 202 17.98 -10.34 -6.04
C ARG A 202 18.17 -10.20 -4.52
N GLU A 203 17.82 -9.06 -3.93
CA GLU A 203 17.91 -8.83 -2.49
C GLU A 203 17.04 -9.80 -1.70
N LEU A 204 15.78 -9.98 -2.11
CA LEU A 204 14.85 -10.90 -1.47
C LEU A 204 15.29 -12.36 -1.59
N SER A 205 15.80 -12.76 -2.76
CA SER A 205 16.31 -14.10 -2.98
C SER A 205 17.54 -14.38 -2.11
N ALA A 206 18.43 -13.40 -1.94
CA ALA A 206 19.60 -13.51 -1.07
C ALA A 206 19.19 -13.61 0.41
N ALA A 207 18.23 -12.82 0.87
CA ALA A 207 17.70 -12.85 2.22
C ALA A 207 16.98 -14.18 2.54
N GLY A 208 16.16 -14.68 1.62
CA GLY A 208 15.47 -15.98 1.76
C GLY A 208 16.44 -17.17 1.82
N GLY A 209 17.55 -17.10 1.07
CA GLY A 209 18.62 -18.12 1.13
C GLY A 209 19.34 -18.16 2.46
N THR A 210 19.47 -17.04 3.16
CA THR A 210 20.11 -16.95 4.47
C THR A 210 19.18 -17.50 5.57
N GLN A 211 17.90 -17.15 5.54
CA GLN A 211 16.92 -17.69 6.50
C GLN A 211 16.73 -19.21 6.37
N SER A 212 16.77 -19.75 5.14
CA SER A 212 16.70 -21.21 4.93
C SER A 212 17.97 -21.94 5.42
N ARG A 213 19.14 -21.28 5.46
CA ARG A 213 20.37 -21.85 5.99
C ARG A 213 20.41 -21.79 7.53
N GLU A 214 19.99 -20.68 8.13
CA GLU A 214 19.91 -20.57 9.60
C GLU A 214 18.85 -21.52 10.18
N ALA A 215 17.68 -21.64 9.53
CA ALA A 215 16.65 -22.61 9.92
C ALA A 215 17.11 -24.08 9.75
N SER A 216 18.05 -24.37 8.82
CA SER A 216 18.59 -25.71 8.63
C SER A 216 19.77 -26.01 9.57
N GLU A 217 20.43 -25.01 10.12
CA GLU A 217 21.51 -25.19 11.11
C GLU A 217 20.98 -25.18 12.56
N GLU A 218 19.90 -24.46 12.87
CA GLU A 218 19.19 -24.53 14.15
C GLU A 218 18.25 -25.75 14.29
N GLY A 219 17.96 -26.43 13.20
CA GLY A 219 16.99 -27.56 13.14
C GLY A 219 17.49 -28.90 13.64
N SER A 220 18.58 -28.99 14.39
CA SER A 220 19.15 -30.28 14.85
C SER A 220 19.11 -30.53 16.35
N GLU A 221 18.46 -29.70 17.14
CA GLU A 221 18.06 -30.08 18.50
C GLU A 221 16.54 -30.29 18.56
N ALA A 222 16.10 -31.50 18.18
CA ALA A 222 14.76 -31.94 18.46
C ALA A 222 14.56 -31.95 19.98
N HIS A 223 14.04 -30.86 20.54
CA HIS A 223 13.60 -30.87 21.92
C HIS A 223 12.54 -31.96 22.07
N ALA A 224 12.88 -33.01 22.80
CA ALA A 224 11.95 -34.08 23.10
C ALA A 224 10.70 -33.48 23.75
N LEU A 225 9.55 -33.61 23.11
CA LEU A 225 8.29 -33.16 23.69
C LEU A 225 7.80 -34.23 24.67
N ARG A 226 7.51 -33.85 25.91
CA ARG A 226 6.77 -34.70 26.85
C ARG A 226 5.29 -34.46 26.66
N SER A 227 4.56 -35.51 26.34
CA SER A 227 3.11 -35.47 26.21
C SER A 227 2.43 -35.90 27.50
N PHE A 228 1.56 -35.05 28.01
CA PHE A 228 0.72 -35.31 29.17
C PHE A 228 -0.73 -35.47 28.70
N ILE A 229 -1.41 -36.47 29.24
CA ILE A 229 -2.83 -36.63 29.03
C ILE A 229 -3.53 -36.06 30.25
N ILE A 230 -4.35 -35.03 30.03
CA ILE A 230 -5.18 -34.42 31.07
C ILE A 230 -6.61 -34.87 30.84
N GLU A 231 -7.24 -35.39 31.88
CA GLU A 231 -8.65 -35.75 31.88
C GLU A 231 -9.41 -34.83 32.81
N SER A 232 -10.37 -34.09 32.26
CA SER A 232 -11.26 -33.23 33.02
C SER A 232 -12.67 -33.40 32.49
N ASP A 233 -13.62 -33.63 33.37
CA ASP A 233 -15.06 -33.86 33.04
C ASP A 233 -15.29 -34.88 31.96
N GLY A 234 -14.51 -35.99 31.99
CA GLY A 234 -14.63 -37.08 31.03
C GLY A 234 -14.07 -36.81 29.62
N LYS A 235 -13.40 -35.64 29.44
CA LYS A 235 -12.68 -35.32 28.21
C LYS A 235 -11.17 -35.43 28.42
N ARG A 236 -10.53 -36.15 27.48
CA ARG A 236 -9.08 -36.30 27.43
C ARG A 236 -8.48 -35.27 26.45
N THR A 237 -7.52 -34.51 26.92
CA THR A 237 -6.75 -33.58 26.10
C THR A 237 -5.27 -33.93 26.25
N THR A 238 -4.55 -34.02 25.14
CA THR A 238 -3.09 -34.19 25.13
C THR A 238 -2.42 -32.86 25.12
N LEU A 239 -1.59 -32.57 26.10
CA LEU A 239 -0.72 -31.40 26.19
C LEU A 239 0.72 -31.81 25.93
N SER A 240 1.39 -31.21 24.95
CA SER A 240 2.81 -31.46 24.66
C SER A 240 3.63 -30.26 25.11
N LEU A 241 4.57 -30.46 26.00
CA LEU A 241 5.48 -29.45 26.50
C LEU A 241 6.94 -29.80 26.15
N PRO A 242 7.82 -28.81 25.93
CA PRO A 242 9.25 -29.05 25.78
C PRO A 242 9.78 -29.82 27.02
N ALA A 243 10.59 -30.86 26.82
CA ALA A 243 11.32 -31.49 27.89
C ALA A 243 12.51 -30.59 28.22
N GLU A 244 12.62 -30.15 29.50
CA GLU A 244 13.82 -29.45 29.99
C GLU A 244 15.07 -30.35 29.88
#